data_9038878beddd202db02493b3fb38fe91
#
_entry.id   9038878beddd202db02493b3fb38fe91
#
_cell.length_a   1.000
_cell.length_b   1.000
_cell.length_c   1.000
_cell.angle_alpha   90.00
_cell.angle_beta   90.00
_cell.angle_gamma   90.00
#
_symmetry.space_group_name_H-M   'P 1'
#
loop_
_entity.id
_entity.type
_entity.pdbx_description
1 polymer ?
#
loop_
_entity_poly.entity_id
_entity_poly.type
_entity_poly.pdbx_seq_one_letter_code
_entity_poly.pdbx_strand_id
1 'polypeptide(L)'
;MLILAAMATAVIIFALSGNNDGGKDDTPTASASPTPTATPEPEKLDVKSVVLSSPSLTMTVDDEAQLKVSCMPEPSAGQKEPEYIWKSSDTSIVTVSQDGALKAVSEGSATIMVYVSDKMEIYDQCTVIVERPKVTELSIEEMPVKTVYTVGEELDTTGLVLRAYYNNGSAKRITDPSEFTVECDMTGLGNREATVTYDGKTVTYTVRVSLFG
;
A
#
# COMPACT_ATOMS: atom_id res chain seq x y z
N MET A 1 3.36 -19.72 -10.49
CA MET A 1 3.39 -21.12 -10.00
C MET A 1 1.98 -21.44 -9.53
N LEU A 2 1.27 -22.22 -10.33
CA LEU A 2 -0.16 -22.53 -10.16
C LEU A 2 -0.29 -23.63 -9.10
N ILE A 3 -1.10 -23.40 -8.06
CA ILE A 3 -1.49 -24.47 -7.13
C ILE A 3 -2.95 -24.84 -7.44
N LEU A 4 -3.10 -26.02 -8.02
CA LEU A 4 -4.37 -26.65 -8.34
C LEU A 4 -4.97 -27.23 -7.04
N ALA A 5 -6.18 -26.80 -6.68
CA ALA A 5 -6.97 -27.46 -5.63
C ALA A 5 -7.69 -28.68 -6.23
N ALA A 6 -7.39 -29.86 -5.72
CA ALA A 6 -8.03 -31.11 -6.10
C ALA A 6 -9.36 -31.27 -5.34
N MET A 7 -10.48 -31.29 -6.05
CA MET A 7 -11.77 -31.75 -5.55
C MET A 7 -11.82 -33.29 -5.55
N ALA A 8 -11.98 -33.88 -4.39
CA ALA A 8 -12.25 -35.29 -4.24
C ALA A 8 -13.77 -35.58 -4.37
N THR A 9 -14.17 -36.16 -5.48
CA THR A 9 -15.52 -36.69 -5.69
C THR A 9 -15.60 -38.13 -5.16
N ALA A 10 -16.38 -38.35 -4.12
CA ALA A 10 -16.67 -39.70 -3.64
C ALA A 10 -17.77 -40.34 -4.53
N VAL A 11 -17.41 -41.40 -5.23
CA VAL A 11 -18.34 -42.26 -5.97
C VAL A 11 -18.82 -43.36 -5.04
N ILE A 12 -20.14 -43.38 -4.77
CA ILE A 12 -20.78 -44.49 -4.07
C ILE A 12 -21.22 -45.51 -5.12
N ILE A 13 -20.64 -46.72 -5.09
CA ILE A 13 -21.02 -47.82 -5.92
C ILE A 13 -22.05 -48.66 -5.13
N PHE A 14 -23.28 -48.72 -5.63
CA PHE A 14 -24.30 -49.68 -5.17
C PHE A 14 -24.06 -51.01 -5.87
N ALA A 15 -23.73 -52.05 -5.12
CA ALA A 15 -23.79 -53.42 -5.60
C ALA A 15 -25.09 -54.04 -5.15
N LEU A 16 -25.97 -54.35 -6.11
CA LEU A 16 -27.12 -55.20 -5.93
C LEU A 16 -26.66 -56.64 -6.11
N SER A 17 -26.80 -57.47 -5.08
CA SER A 17 -26.85 -58.91 -5.24
C SER A 17 -28.03 -59.46 -4.43
N GLY A 18 -29.03 -59.96 -5.14
CA GLY A 18 -30.13 -60.68 -4.55
C GLY A 18 -29.76 -62.12 -4.26
N ASN A 19 -30.25 -62.67 -3.19
CA ASN A 19 -30.75 -64.01 -3.24
C ASN A 19 -31.76 -64.27 -2.10
N ASN A 20 -32.76 -64.96 -2.48
CA ASN A 20 -33.96 -65.38 -1.75
C ASN A 20 -33.63 -66.61 -0.87
N ASP A 21 -34.10 -66.66 0.39
CA ASP A 21 -34.90 -67.81 0.86
C ASP A 21 -35.29 -67.73 2.36
N GLY A 22 -36.57 -67.99 2.65
CA GLY A 22 -37.09 -68.85 3.73
C GLY A 22 -37.04 -68.31 5.19
N GLY A 23 -38.18 -67.66 5.62
CA GLY A 23 -38.95 -68.05 6.81
C GLY A 23 -38.37 -67.91 8.23
N LYS A 24 -38.86 -66.93 8.99
CA LYS A 24 -39.59 -67.09 10.26
C LYS A 24 -39.76 -65.74 10.97
N ASP A 25 -40.99 -65.57 11.47
CA ASP A 25 -41.42 -64.54 12.39
C ASP A 25 -40.39 -64.25 13.51
N ASP A 26 -39.93 -63.05 13.60
CA ASP A 26 -39.47 -62.42 14.83
C ASP A 26 -39.53 -60.89 14.65
N THR A 27 -40.36 -60.28 15.46
CA THR A 27 -40.57 -58.82 15.54
C THR A 27 -39.22 -58.06 15.70
N PRO A 28 -38.80 -57.25 14.77
CA PRO A 28 -37.61 -56.39 15.06
C PRO A 28 -38.06 -55.19 15.89
N THR A 29 -37.53 -55.12 17.11
CA THR A 29 -37.46 -53.96 17.93
C THR A 29 -36.82 -52.82 17.07
N ALA A 30 -37.59 -51.76 16.86
CA ALA A 30 -37.10 -50.56 16.13
C ALA A 30 -35.84 -50.03 16.83
N SER A 31 -34.70 -50.33 16.26
CA SER A 31 -33.44 -49.66 16.60
C SER A 31 -33.57 -48.20 16.15
N ALA A 32 -33.71 -47.29 17.11
CA ALA A 32 -33.70 -45.87 16.85
C ALA A 32 -32.37 -45.52 16.15
N SER A 33 -32.46 -45.11 14.89
CA SER A 33 -31.38 -44.51 14.16
C SER A 33 -30.87 -43.30 14.98
N PRO A 34 -29.54 -43.12 15.24
CA PRO A 34 -29.09 -41.98 15.95
C PRO A 34 -29.44 -40.73 15.12
N THR A 35 -30.29 -39.89 15.70
CA THR A 35 -30.53 -38.55 15.18
C THR A 35 -29.18 -37.88 14.99
N PRO A 36 -28.83 -37.29 13.80
CA PRO A 36 -27.59 -36.57 13.62
C PRO A 36 -27.58 -35.44 14.66
N THR A 37 -26.65 -35.52 15.58
CA THR A 37 -26.36 -34.45 16.54
C THR A 37 -25.96 -33.27 15.70
N ALA A 38 -26.78 -32.22 15.65
CA ALA A 38 -26.46 -30.97 15.00
C ALA A 38 -25.16 -30.45 15.63
N THR A 39 -24.12 -30.29 14.83
CA THR A 39 -22.91 -29.60 15.25
C THR A 39 -23.34 -28.22 15.75
N PRO A 40 -23.03 -27.83 17.00
CA PRO A 40 -23.42 -26.52 17.51
C PRO A 40 -22.86 -25.45 16.60
N GLU A 41 -23.75 -24.57 16.14
CA GLU A 41 -23.35 -23.37 15.40
C GLU A 41 -22.38 -22.57 16.29
N PRO A 42 -21.23 -22.12 15.76
CA PRO A 42 -20.24 -21.40 16.56
C PRO A 42 -20.89 -20.16 17.19
N GLU A 43 -20.77 -20.05 18.51
CA GLU A 43 -21.38 -18.99 19.30
C GLU A 43 -20.82 -17.64 18.83
N LYS A 44 -21.72 -16.70 18.48
CA LYS A 44 -21.34 -15.37 17.98
C LYS A 44 -20.72 -14.56 19.11
N LEU A 45 -19.55 -13.97 18.85
CA LEU A 45 -18.86 -13.12 19.81
C LEU A 45 -19.64 -11.80 20.02
N ASP A 46 -19.96 -11.48 21.29
CA ASP A 46 -20.57 -10.21 21.67
C ASP A 46 -19.51 -9.11 21.88
N VAL A 47 -19.02 -8.53 20.76
CA VAL A 47 -18.02 -7.46 20.78
C VAL A 47 -18.54 -6.24 21.52
N LYS A 48 -17.72 -5.67 22.40
CA LYS A 48 -18.01 -4.47 23.21
C LYS A 48 -17.19 -3.25 22.75
N SER A 49 -15.99 -3.46 22.24
CA SER A 49 -15.14 -2.41 21.68
C SER A 49 -14.18 -2.96 20.66
N VAL A 50 -13.68 -2.09 19.80
CA VAL A 50 -12.59 -2.33 18.85
C VAL A 50 -11.51 -1.29 19.04
N VAL A 51 -10.26 -1.66 18.74
CA VAL A 51 -9.10 -0.78 18.86
C VAL A 51 -8.19 -1.00 17.65
N LEU A 52 -7.80 0.07 16.98
CA LEU A 52 -6.81 0.07 15.92
C LEU A 52 -5.37 0.02 16.48
N SER A 53 -4.47 -0.57 15.74
CA SER A 53 -3.04 -0.66 16.09
C SER A 53 -2.36 0.71 16.20
N SER A 54 -2.93 1.75 15.62
CA SER A 54 -2.44 3.13 15.71
C SER A 54 -3.57 4.14 15.59
N PRO A 55 -3.60 5.20 16.43
CA PRO A 55 -4.59 6.29 16.33
C PRO A 55 -4.22 7.32 15.24
N SER A 56 -2.96 7.33 14.80
CA SER A 56 -2.49 8.20 13.72
C SER A 56 -1.33 7.56 12.96
N LEU A 57 -1.20 7.90 11.68
CA LEU A 57 -0.15 7.41 10.78
C LEU A 57 0.27 8.53 9.83
N THR A 58 1.58 8.67 9.58
CA THR A 58 2.11 9.52 8.51
C THR A 58 2.67 8.63 7.41
N MET A 59 2.29 8.90 6.17
CA MET A 59 2.70 8.16 4.97
C MET A 59 3.21 9.17 3.92
N THR A 60 3.96 8.70 2.96
CA THR A 60 4.30 9.46 1.75
C THR A 60 3.41 8.96 0.61
N VAL A 61 3.14 9.80 -0.38
CA VAL A 61 2.41 9.37 -1.60
C VAL A 61 3.04 8.10 -2.17
N ASP A 62 2.21 7.14 -2.58
CA ASP A 62 2.51 5.79 -3.05
C ASP A 62 2.92 4.78 -1.95
N ASP A 63 3.10 5.19 -0.69
CA ASP A 63 3.36 4.26 0.41
C ASP A 63 2.14 3.35 0.66
N GLU A 64 2.45 2.15 1.16
CA GLU A 64 1.47 1.18 1.65
C GLU A 64 1.71 0.90 3.14
N ALA A 65 0.64 0.69 3.89
CA ALA A 65 0.69 0.37 5.31
C ALA A 65 -0.42 -0.60 5.69
N GLN A 66 -0.31 -1.22 6.87
CA GLN A 66 -1.31 -2.15 7.38
C GLN A 66 -1.79 -1.68 8.74
N LEU A 67 -3.08 -1.35 8.87
CA LEU A 67 -3.75 -1.23 10.15
C LEU A 67 -4.28 -2.58 10.59
N LYS A 68 -4.07 -2.89 11.88
CA LYS A 68 -4.65 -4.07 12.52
C LYS A 68 -5.75 -3.61 13.47
N VAL A 69 -6.81 -4.41 13.54
CA VAL A 69 -7.91 -4.21 14.50
C VAL A 69 -7.89 -5.33 15.53
N SER A 70 -8.14 -4.97 16.78
CA SER A 70 -8.38 -5.92 17.87
C SER A 70 -9.74 -5.64 18.47
N CYS A 71 -10.44 -6.65 18.98
CA CYS A 71 -11.73 -6.48 19.64
C CYS A 71 -11.69 -6.95 21.10
N MET A 72 -12.62 -6.47 21.88
CA MET A 72 -12.83 -6.91 23.25
C MET A 72 -14.29 -7.35 23.46
N PRO A 73 -14.54 -8.55 24.04
CA PRO A 73 -13.55 -9.58 24.38
C PRO A 73 -12.85 -10.16 23.16
N GLU A 74 -11.66 -10.73 23.32
CA GLU A 74 -10.98 -11.45 22.24
C GLU A 74 -11.71 -12.76 21.92
N PRO A 75 -11.73 -13.21 20.64
CA PRO A 75 -12.35 -14.47 20.26
C PRO A 75 -11.65 -15.65 20.96
N SER A 76 -12.43 -16.49 21.62
CA SER A 76 -11.96 -17.75 22.19
C SER A 76 -11.81 -18.83 21.11
N ALA A 77 -11.07 -19.90 21.42
CA ALA A 77 -10.91 -21.02 20.51
C ALA A 77 -12.27 -21.59 20.08
N GLY A 78 -12.55 -21.61 18.76
CA GLY A 78 -13.79 -22.08 18.19
C GLY A 78 -14.91 -21.03 18.02
N GLN A 79 -14.70 -19.79 18.48
CA GLN A 79 -15.60 -18.68 18.15
C GLN A 79 -15.24 -18.08 16.77
N LYS A 80 -16.27 -17.59 16.06
CA LYS A 80 -16.08 -16.89 14.80
C LYS A 80 -15.53 -15.49 15.09
N GLU A 81 -14.46 -15.10 14.38
CA GLU A 81 -13.98 -13.72 14.43
C GLU A 81 -15.03 -12.74 13.93
N PRO A 82 -15.08 -11.52 14.51
CA PRO A 82 -15.99 -10.48 14.02
C PRO A 82 -15.66 -10.07 12.58
N GLU A 83 -16.69 -9.73 11.84
CA GLU A 83 -16.51 -9.12 10.53
C GLU A 83 -16.41 -7.60 10.70
N TYR A 84 -15.44 -6.98 9.99
CA TYR A 84 -15.19 -5.57 10.06
C TYR A 84 -15.53 -4.88 8.74
N ILE A 85 -15.98 -3.63 8.83
CA ILE A 85 -16.20 -2.74 7.69
C ILE A 85 -15.22 -1.59 7.81
N TRP A 86 -14.34 -1.46 6.83
CA TRP A 86 -13.36 -0.40 6.75
C TRP A 86 -13.84 0.70 5.81
N LYS A 87 -13.62 1.97 6.20
CA LYS A 87 -13.95 3.13 5.39
C LYS A 87 -12.87 4.20 5.49
N SER A 88 -12.59 4.84 4.38
CA SER A 88 -11.82 6.08 4.31
C SER A 88 -12.77 7.27 4.20
N SER A 89 -12.49 8.36 4.89
CA SER A 89 -13.22 9.62 4.74
C SER A 89 -12.97 10.27 3.38
N ASP A 90 -11.78 9.99 2.77
CA ASP A 90 -11.41 10.49 1.45
C ASP A 90 -10.51 9.47 0.73
N THR A 91 -11.09 8.77 -0.23
CA THR A 91 -10.37 7.75 -1.03
C THR A 91 -9.45 8.35 -2.10
N SER A 92 -9.53 9.65 -2.35
CA SER A 92 -8.57 10.36 -3.21
C SER A 92 -7.25 10.64 -2.50
N ILE A 93 -7.24 10.60 -1.15
CA ILE A 93 -6.05 10.79 -0.31
C ILE A 93 -5.51 9.43 0.16
N VAL A 94 -6.38 8.59 0.76
CA VAL A 94 -6.00 7.25 1.24
C VAL A 94 -7.11 6.26 0.93
N THR A 95 -6.78 5.16 0.29
CA THR A 95 -7.68 4.01 0.17
C THR A 95 -7.43 3.01 1.28
N VAL A 96 -8.46 2.26 1.67
CA VAL A 96 -8.38 1.15 2.63
C VAL A 96 -9.11 -0.06 2.08
N SER A 97 -8.50 -1.24 2.19
CA SER A 97 -9.10 -2.53 1.85
C SER A 97 -9.88 -3.13 3.03
N GLN A 98 -10.65 -4.19 2.79
CA GLN A 98 -11.46 -4.84 3.84
C GLN A 98 -10.62 -5.62 4.86
N ASP A 99 -9.34 -5.80 4.64
CA ASP A 99 -8.37 -6.38 5.57
C ASP A 99 -7.51 -5.31 6.29
N GLY A 100 -7.78 -4.01 6.06
CA GLY A 100 -7.10 -2.89 6.71
C GLY A 100 -5.80 -2.47 6.03
N ALA A 101 -5.51 -2.94 4.79
CA ALA A 101 -4.37 -2.44 4.03
C ALA A 101 -4.68 -1.05 3.48
N LEU A 102 -3.75 -0.12 3.71
CA LEU A 102 -3.82 1.27 3.29
C LEU A 102 -2.93 1.51 2.08
N LYS A 103 -3.37 2.39 1.19
CA LYS A 103 -2.53 2.96 0.14
C LYS A 103 -2.70 4.48 0.11
N ALA A 104 -1.59 5.20 0.22
CA ALA A 104 -1.51 6.64 0.06
C ALA A 104 -1.61 7.01 -1.42
N VAL A 105 -2.57 7.86 -1.78
CA VAL A 105 -2.89 8.23 -3.17
C VAL A 105 -2.42 9.65 -3.50
N SER A 106 -2.71 10.61 -2.61
CA SER A 106 -2.33 12.01 -2.79
C SER A 106 -2.06 12.68 -1.45
N GLU A 107 -1.35 13.81 -1.48
CA GLU A 107 -1.10 14.65 -0.31
C GLU A 107 -2.40 15.11 0.34
N GLY A 108 -2.46 15.06 1.67
CA GLY A 108 -3.62 15.49 2.43
C GLY A 108 -3.79 14.73 3.75
N SER A 109 -4.99 14.78 4.31
CA SER A 109 -5.35 14.05 5.52
C SER A 109 -6.68 13.33 5.34
N ALA A 110 -6.72 12.05 5.69
CA ALA A 110 -7.94 11.25 5.69
C ALA A 110 -8.08 10.50 7.02
N THR A 111 -9.33 10.25 7.42
CA THR A 111 -9.64 9.42 8.59
C THR A 111 -10.06 8.04 8.10
N ILE A 112 -9.37 7.03 8.58
CA ILE A 112 -9.73 5.62 8.37
C ILE A 112 -10.54 5.15 9.56
N MET A 113 -11.72 4.58 9.29
CA MET A 113 -12.64 4.07 10.30
C MET A 113 -12.85 2.58 10.11
N VAL A 114 -12.90 1.84 11.21
CA VAL A 114 -13.28 0.44 11.26
C VAL A 114 -14.51 0.27 12.14
N TYR A 115 -15.50 -0.45 11.64
CA TYR A 115 -16.76 -0.75 12.33
C TYR A 115 -16.92 -2.25 12.49
N VAL A 116 -17.56 -2.68 13.57
CA VAL A 116 -18.09 -4.05 13.66
C VAL A 116 -19.31 -4.15 12.75
N SER A 117 -19.34 -5.12 11.83
CA SER A 117 -20.32 -5.15 10.73
C SER A 117 -21.78 -5.23 11.18
N ASP A 118 -22.05 -5.87 12.31
CA ASP A 118 -23.37 -6.03 12.89
C ASP A 118 -23.69 -5.08 14.04
N LYS A 119 -22.71 -4.23 14.43
CA LYS A 119 -22.79 -3.23 15.50
C LYS A 119 -22.04 -1.96 15.09
N MET A 120 -22.61 -1.21 14.16
CA MET A 120 -21.98 -0.01 13.58
C MET A 120 -21.71 1.11 14.61
N GLU A 121 -22.30 1.03 15.80
CA GLU A 121 -22.01 1.92 16.93
C GLU A 121 -20.67 1.60 17.61
N ILE A 122 -20.10 0.40 17.35
CA ILE A 122 -18.79 0.00 17.83
C ILE A 122 -17.79 0.21 16.71
N TYR A 123 -16.95 1.23 16.86
CA TYR A 123 -15.95 1.61 15.88
C TYR A 123 -14.71 2.22 16.53
N ASP A 124 -13.63 2.28 15.76
CA ASP A 124 -12.44 3.07 16.07
C ASP A 124 -11.94 3.76 14.80
N GLN A 125 -11.02 4.73 14.97
CA GLN A 125 -10.54 5.54 13.86
C GLN A 125 -9.05 5.84 13.97
N CYS A 126 -8.40 6.00 12.80
CA CYS A 126 -7.02 6.41 12.65
C CYS A 126 -6.96 7.62 11.70
N THR A 127 -6.25 8.68 12.12
CA THR A 127 -5.96 9.81 11.23
C THR A 127 -4.71 9.50 10.42
N VAL A 128 -4.82 9.51 9.09
CA VAL A 128 -3.69 9.30 8.17
C VAL A 128 -3.35 10.63 7.51
N ILE A 129 -2.10 11.05 7.66
CA ILE A 129 -1.53 12.24 6.99
C ILE A 129 -0.63 11.73 5.88
N VAL A 130 -0.89 12.16 4.65
CA VAL A 130 -0.06 11.85 3.48
C VAL A 130 0.72 13.09 3.09
N GLU A 131 2.05 12.97 3.11
CA GLU A 131 2.97 14.01 2.69
C GLU A 131 3.47 13.76 1.27
N ARG A 132 3.88 14.85 0.58
CA ARG A 132 4.61 14.74 -0.68
C ARG A 132 6.00 14.15 -0.45
N PRO A 133 6.51 13.32 -1.37
CA PRO A 133 7.90 12.91 -1.32
C PRO A 133 8.82 14.15 -1.37
N LYS A 134 9.83 14.22 -0.49
CA LYS A 134 10.81 15.31 -0.43
C LYS A 134 12.10 14.86 -1.08
N VAL A 135 12.72 15.74 -1.89
CA VAL A 135 14.03 15.48 -2.47
C VAL A 135 15.07 15.40 -1.35
N THR A 136 15.78 14.28 -1.30
CA THR A 136 16.87 14.04 -0.35
C THR A 136 18.22 14.33 -0.96
N GLU A 137 18.39 13.99 -2.26
CA GLU A 137 19.63 14.13 -3.01
C GLU A 137 19.33 14.60 -4.44
N LEU A 138 20.21 15.44 -4.99
CA LEU A 138 20.18 15.90 -6.37
C LEU A 138 21.53 15.62 -7.02
N SER A 139 21.54 15.04 -8.22
CA SER A 139 22.75 14.79 -9.01
C SER A 139 22.57 15.23 -10.44
N ILE A 140 23.68 15.49 -11.12
CA ILE A 140 23.71 15.71 -12.57
C ILE A 140 23.88 14.36 -13.25
N GLU A 141 22.92 13.99 -14.09
CA GLU A 141 22.97 12.76 -14.89
C GLU A 141 23.65 13.00 -16.24
N GLU A 142 23.34 14.15 -16.89
CA GLU A 142 23.98 14.55 -18.13
C GLU A 142 24.37 16.03 -18.02
N MET A 143 25.59 16.35 -18.46
CA MET A 143 26.12 17.73 -18.48
C MET A 143 25.48 18.52 -19.63
N PRO A 144 25.37 19.86 -19.51
CA PRO A 144 24.92 20.68 -20.63
C PRO A 144 25.85 20.55 -21.82
N VAL A 145 25.31 20.74 -23.02
CA VAL A 145 26.08 20.65 -24.28
C VAL A 145 27.18 21.69 -24.33
N LYS A 146 26.94 22.87 -23.76
CA LYS A 146 27.87 23.98 -23.73
C LYS A 146 28.44 24.19 -22.32
N THR A 147 29.76 24.17 -22.19
CA THR A 147 30.51 24.40 -20.94
C THR A 147 31.60 25.43 -21.06
N VAL A 148 31.78 26.04 -22.26
CA VAL A 148 32.75 27.11 -22.52
C VAL A 148 32.01 28.35 -23.03
N TYR A 149 32.26 29.49 -22.42
CA TYR A 149 31.53 30.72 -22.64
C TYR A 149 32.50 31.93 -22.78
N THR A 150 32.00 33.02 -23.35
CA THR A 150 32.65 34.32 -23.26
C THR A 150 32.12 35.14 -22.09
N VAL A 151 32.87 36.12 -21.62
CA VAL A 151 32.46 36.99 -20.51
C VAL A 151 31.12 37.67 -20.85
N GLY A 152 30.15 37.59 -19.94
CA GLY A 152 28.84 38.21 -20.08
C GLY A 152 27.87 37.44 -20.99
N GLU A 153 28.26 36.27 -21.50
CA GLU A 153 27.35 35.39 -22.25
C GLU A 153 26.36 34.75 -21.30
N GLU A 154 25.12 34.54 -21.77
CA GLU A 154 24.09 33.81 -21.01
C GLU A 154 24.41 32.33 -20.92
N LEU A 155 24.11 31.73 -19.78
CA LEU A 155 24.31 30.30 -19.54
C LEU A 155 23.27 29.48 -20.33
N ASP A 156 23.75 28.52 -21.12
CA ASP A 156 22.91 27.58 -21.87
C ASP A 156 22.80 26.26 -21.10
N THR A 157 21.60 25.90 -20.70
CA THR A 157 21.33 24.68 -19.98
C THR A 157 20.86 23.51 -20.89
N THR A 158 20.94 23.73 -22.22
CA THR A 158 20.54 22.70 -23.19
C THR A 158 21.31 21.40 -22.97
N GLY A 159 20.60 20.29 -22.81
CA GLY A 159 21.19 18.98 -22.56
C GLY A 159 21.49 18.68 -21.10
N LEU A 160 21.35 19.66 -20.18
CA LEU A 160 21.47 19.38 -18.76
C LEU A 160 20.34 18.48 -18.29
N VAL A 161 20.68 17.36 -17.66
CA VAL A 161 19.73 16.42 -17.09
C VAL A 161 20.08 16.17 -15.64
N LEU A 162 19.08 16.29 -14.78
CA LEU A 162 19.21 16.05 -13.36
C LEU A 162 18.52 14.75 -12.96
N ARG A 163 19.00 14.16 -11.87
CA ARG A 163 18.32 13.06 -11.16
C ARG A 163 18.11 13.48 -9.71
N ALA A 164 16.83 13.55 -9.32
CA ALA A 164 16.41 13.79 -7.95
C ALA A 164 16.04 12.46 -7.29
N TYR A 165 16.52 12.22 -6.07
CA TYR A 165 16.17 11.09 -5.23
C TYR A 165 15.29 11.58 -4.08
N TYR A 166 14.26 10.80 -3.74
CA TYR A 166 13.25 11.18 -2.76
C TYR A 166 13.33 10.31 -1.51
N ASN A 167 12.78 10.81 -0.40
CA ASN A 167 12.75 10.13 0.89
C ASN A 167 11.92 8.83 0.91
N ASN A 168 11.06 8.60 -0.09
CA ASN A 168 10.31 7.35 -0.28
C ASN A 168 11.06 6.31 -1.15
N GLY A 169 12.33 6.56 -1.48
CA GLY A 169 13.16 5.68 -2.31
C GLY A 169 12.92 5.81 -3.82
N SER A 170 11.97 6.66 -4.26
CA SER A 170 11.77 6.93 -5.68
C SER A 170 12.84 7.87 -6.23
N ALA A 171 13.00 7.90 -7.57
CA ALA A 171 13.86 8.86 -8.25
C ALA A 171 13.16 9.41 -9.50
N LYS A 172 13.38 10.69 -9.79
CA LYS A 172 12.85 11.38 -10.97
C LYS A 172 14.00 11.89 -11.82
N ARG A 173 13.91 11.64 -13.14
CA ARG A 173 14.77 12.26 -14.14
C ARG A 173 14.12 13.57 -14.57
N ILE A 174 14.90 14.68 -14.53
CA ILE A 174 14.40 16.03 -14.80
C ILE A 174 15.13 16.52 -16.04
N THR A 175 14.36 16.77 -17.10
CA THR A 175 14.87 17.20 -18.41
C THR A 175 14.29 18.55 -18.85
N ASP A 176 13.24 19.02 -18.18
CA ASP A 176 12.62 20.31 -18.48
C ASP A 176 13.32 21.43 -17.71
N PRO A 177 13.98 22.39 -18.41
CA PRO A 177 14.67 23.50 -17.78
C PRO A 177 13.77 24.41 -16.92
N SER A 178 12.45 24.36 -17.12
CA SER A 178 11.51 25.14 -16.31
C SER A 178 11.31 24.59 -14.89
N GLU A 179 11.72 23.34 -14.63
CA GLU A 179 11.59 22.71 -13.32
C GLU A 179 12.74 23.09 -12.35
N PHE A 180 13.85 23.62 -12.82
CA PHE A 180 15.02 23.97 -12.00
C PHE A 180 15.57 25.34 -12.34
N THR A 181 16.39 25.89 -11.47
CA THR A 181 17.13 27.13 -11.72
C THR A 181 18.62 26.86 -11.77
N VAL A 182 19.37 27.66 -12.59
CA VAL A 182 20.81 27.60 -12.64
C VAL A 182 21.35 29.00 -12.47
N GLU A 183 22.28 29.17 -11.54
CA GLU A 183 22.97 30.42 -11.28
C GLU A 183 24.47 30.24 -11.48
N CYS A 184 25.09 31.18 -12.19
CA CYS A 184 26.55 31.24 -12.41
C CYS A 184 27.02 32.69 -12.59
N ASP A 185 28.10 33.05 -11.95
CA ASP A 185 28.77 34.36 -12.22
C ASP A 185 29.56 34.29 -13.51
N MET A 186 29.00 34.85 -14.58
CA MET A 186 29.62 34.92 -15.91
C MET A 186 30.47 36.18 -16.16
N THR A 187 30.69 37.05 -15.14
CA THR A 187 31.41 38.27 -15.27
C THR A 187 32.94 38.13 -15.13
N GLY A 188 33.39 37.04 -14.51
CA GLY A 188 34.81 36.76 -14.26
C GLY A 188 35.39 35.70 -15.18
N LEU A 189 36.69 35.77 -15.47
CA LEU A 189 37.43 34.81 -16.28
C LEU A 189 37.79 33.54 -15.51
N GLY A 190 38.01 32.43 -16.24
CA GLY A 190 38.47 31.16 -15.70
C GLY A 190 37.34 30.19 -15.43
N ASN A 191 37.60 29.22 -14.57
CA ASN A 191 36.57 28.22 -14.16
C ASN A 191 35.58 28.90 -13.22
N ARG A 192 34.30 28.72 -13.51
CA ARG A 192 33.18 29.20 -12.72
C ARG A 192 32.30 28.03 -12.33
N GLU A 193 31.77 28.11 -11.14
CA GLU A 193 30.82 27.10 -10.63
C GLU A 193 29.38 27.55 -10.94
N ALA A 194 28.66 26.72 -11.67
CA ALA A 194 27.24 26.88 -11.91
C ALA A 194 26.48 26.05 -10.87
N THR A 195 25.58 26.70 -10.13
CA THR A 195 24.75 26.08 -9.10
C THR A 195 23.37 25.82 -9.66
N VAL A 196 22.98 24.56 -9.68
CA VAL A 196 21.63 24.10 -10.07
C VAL A 196 20.79 23.86 -8.82
N THR A 197 19.58 24.40 -8.79
CA THR A 197 18.64 24.24 -7.68
C THR A 197 17.34 23.63 -8.17
N TYR A 198 16.93 22.54 -7.50
CA TYR A 198 15.67 21.86 -7.71
C TYR A 198 15.06 21.47 -6.35
N ASP A 199 13.81 21.85 -6.09
CA ASP A 199 13.06 21.54 -4.85
C ASP A 199 13.89 21.76 -3.56
N GLY A 200 14.64 22.89 -3.51
CA GLY A 200 15.48 23.29 -2.38
C GLY A 200 16.79 22.50 -2.21
N LYS A 201 17.13 21.59 -3.13
CA LYS A 201 18.43 20.91 -3.20
C LYS A 201 19.29 21.50 -4.29
N THR A 202 20.60 21.50 -4.08
CA THR A 202 21.57 22.07 -5.00
C THR A 202 22.59 21.02 -5.44
N VAL A 203 23.06 21.18 -6.68
CA VAL A 203 24.23 20.48 -7.22
C VAL A 203 24.99 21.45 -8.11
N THR A 204 26.30 21.29 -8.21
CA THR A 204 27.13 22.23 -8.98
C THR A 204 27.86 21.52 -10.11
N TYR A 205 28.20 22.31 -11.16
CA TYR A 205 29.12 21.92 -12.23
C TYR A 205 29.99 23.10 -12.65
N THR A 206 31.11 22.80 -13.30
CA THR A 206 32.07 23.82 -13.70
C THR A 206 31.88 24.20 -15.16
N VAL A 207 31.83 25.49 -15.45
CA VAL A 207 31.94 26.10 -16.78
C VAL A 207 33.23 26.92 -16.88
N ARG A 208 33.77 27.09 -18.09
CA ARG A 208 34.94 27.94 -18.35
C ARG A 208 34.51 29.21 -19.05
N VAL A 209 34.90 30.34 -18.49
CA VAL A 209 34.65 31.67 -19.08
C VAL A 209 35.98 32.26 -19.60
N SER A 210 35.99 32.67 -20.85
CA SER A 210 37.15 33.26 -21.55
C SER A 210 36.80 34.59 -22.20
N LEU A 211 37.83 35.38 -22.58
CA LEU A 211 37.64 36.64 -23.33
C LEU A 211 37.21 36.39 -24.78
N PHE A 212 37.62 35.23 -25.34
CA PHE A 212 37.36 34.84 -26.73
C PHE A 212 36.85 33.42 -26.73
N GLY A 213 35.85 33.15 -27.57
CA GLY A 213 35.25 31.80 -27.73
C GLY A 213 36.13 30.86 -28.53
#